data_bcac8da8861b823f8d045cee8def5c42
#
_entry.id   bcac8da8861b823f8d045cee8def5c42
#
_cell.length_a   1.000
_cell.length_b   1.000
_cell.length_c   1.000
_cell.angle_alpha   90.00
_cell.angle_beta   90.00
_cell.angle_gamma   90.00
#
_symmetry.space_group_name_H-M   'P 1'
#
loop_
_entity.id
_entity.type
_entity.pdbx_description
1 polymer ?
#
loop_
_entity_poly.entity_id
_entity_poly.type
_entity_poly.pdbx_seq_one_letter_code
_entity_poly.pdbx_strand_id
1 'polypeptide(L)'
;MKILYAAILKMIDPVKDAEILEEHIAYLNKYIAKGKIFAKGPFLDHSGGLVIFETENVEEAKELIDNDPVIINNTRSYELKEWKSTF
;
A
#
# COMPACT_ATOMS: atom_id res chain seq x y z
N MET A 1 -12.29 18.50 2.92
CA MET A 1 -12.15 17.23 3.69
C MET A 1 -12.40 16.04 2.80
N LYS A 2 -11.61 15.02 2.92
CA LYS A 2 -11.67 13.85 2.04
C LYS A 2 -11.38 12.59 2.85
N ILE A 3 -12.11 11.52 2.60
CA ILE A 3 -11.82 10.24 3.22
C ILE A 3 -10.84 9.49 2.31
N LEU A 4 -9.71 9.16 2.86
CA LEU A 4 -8.68 8.36 2.21
C LEU A 4 -8.46 7.08 3.03
N TYR A 5 -7.72 6.13 2.49
CA TYR A 5 -7.51 4.83 3.15
C TYR A 5 -6.01 4.60 3.27
N ALA A 6 -5.52 4.57 4.50
CA ALA A 6 -4.10 4.45 4.79
C ALA A 6 -3.74 3.00 5.08
N ALA A 7 -2.93 2.40 4.22
CA ALA A 7 -2.39 1.07 4.43
C ALA A 7 -0.98 1.20 5.01
N ILE A 8 -0.80 0.73 6.23
CA ILE A 8 0.50 0.68 6.91
C ILE A 8 1.05 -0.72 6.67
N LEU A 9 2.10 -0.81 5.85
CA LEU A 9 2.73 -2.08 5.51
C LEU A 9 3.88 -2.37 6.47
N LYS A 10 3.89 -3.58 7.03
CA LYS A 10 4.93 -4.00 7.98
C LYS A 10 5.74 -5.12 7.36
N MET A 11 7.08 -4.96 7.35
CA MET A 11 8.00 -5.95 6.81
C MET A 11 7.97 -7.24 7.65
N ILE A 12 7.86 -8.38 6.95
CA ILE A 12 7.91 -9.72 7.56
C ILE A 12 9.17 -10.45 7.07
N ASP A 13 9.39 -10.50 5.77
CA ASP A 13 10.46 -11.28 5.15
C ASP A 13 11.26 -10.37 4.21
N PRO A 14 12.30 -9.69 4.72
CA PRO A 14 13.04 -8.71 3.92
C PRO A 14 13.82 -9.34 2.77
N VAL A 15 14.27 -10.58 2.89
CA VAL A 15 15.03 -11.24 1.81
C VAL A 15 14.12 -11.51 0.62
N LYS A 16 12.98 -12.14 0.84
CA LYS A 16 12.02 -12.42 -0.23
C LYS A 16 11.39 -11.13 -0.76
N ASP A 17 11.17 -10.14 0.11
CA ASP A 17 10.62 -8.85 -0.27
C ASP A 17 11.51 -8.17 -1.31
N ALA A 18 12.83 -8.21 -1.11
CA ALA A 18 13.79 -7.65 -2.07
C ALA A 18 13.70 -8.33 -3.44
N GLU A 19 13.40 -9.62 -3.47
CA GLU A 19 13.28 -10.37 -4.73
C GLU A 19 12.06 -9.96 -5.55
N ILE A 20 10.99 -9.53 -4.89
CA ILE A 20 9.72 -9.15 -5.56
C ILE A 20 9.48 -7.64 -5.56
N LEU A 21 10.47 -6.85 -5.19
CA LEU A 21 10.31 -5.40 -5.03
C LEU A 21 9.89 -4.72 -6.33
N GLU A 22 10.47 -5.12 -7.47
CA GLU A 22 10.12 -4.53 -8.76
C GLU A 22 8.64 -4.78 -9.12
N GLU A 23 8.11 -5.96 -8.81
CA GLU A 23 6.70 -6.29 -9.04
C GLU A 23 5.79 -5.42 -8.17
N HIS A 24 6.17 -5.23 -6.90
CA HIS A 24 5.45 -4.36 -5.96
C HIS A 24 5.40 -2.92 -6.48
N ILE A 25 6.54 -2.38 -6.90
CA ILE A 25 6.63 -1.01 -7.43
C ILE A 25 5.79 -0.86 -8.69
N ALA A 26 5.87 -1.82 -9.62
CA ALA A 26 5.10 -1.81 -10.85
C ALA A 26 3.59 -1.84 -10.56
N TYR A 27 3.17 -2.66 -9.60
CA TYR A 27 1.78 -2.75 -9.18
C TYR A 27 1.27 -1.40 -8.66
N LEU A 28 2.02 -0.77 -7.75
CA LEU A 28 1.63 0.52 -7.19
C LEU A 28 1.61 1.61 -8.26
N ASN A 29 2.60 1.64 -9.15
CA ASN A 29 2.66 2.63 -10.23
C ASN A 29 1.46 2.53 -11.16
N LYS A 30 0.97 1.32 -11.42
CA LYS A 30 -0.25 1.10 -12.20
C LYS A 30 -1.45 1.83 -11.59
N TYR A 31 -1.61 1.74 -10.28
CA TYR A 31 -2.74 2.34 -9.58
C TYR A 31 -2.53 3.82 -9.28
N ILE A 32 -1.29 4.29 -9.21
CA ILE A 32 -1.00 5.73 -9.22
C ILE A 32 -1.49 6.34 -10.54
N ALA A 33 -1.16 5.70 -11.66
CA ALA A 33 -1.59 6.16 -12.98
C ALA A 33 -3.11 6.19 -13.13
N LYS A 34 -3.82 5.30 -12.44
CA LYS A 34 -5.28 5.26 -12.46
C LYS A 34 -5.94 6.22 -11.46
N GLY A 35 -5.16 6.96 -10.69
CA GLY A 35 -5.68 7.90 -9.69
C GLY A 35 -6.20 7.22 -8.42
N LYS A 36 -5.83 5.96 -8.17
CA LYS A 36 -6.29 5.20 -7.00
C LYS A 36 -5.36 5.31 -5.81
N ILE A 37 -4.14 5.79 -6.00
CA ILE A 37 -3.16 6.01 -4.94
C ILE A 37 -2.80 7.48 -4.90
N PHE A 38 -3.03 8.09 -3.73
CA PHE A 38 -2.74 9.50 -3.49
C PHE A 38 -1.26 9.73 -3.19
N ALA A 39 -0.66 8.85 -2.38
CA ALA A 39 0.75 8.95 -1.98
C ALA A 39 1.23 7.59 -1.49
N LYS A 40 2.52 7.35 -1.58
CA LYS A 40 3.13 6.13 -1.08
C LYS A 40 4.61 6.34 -0.83
N GLY A 41 5.20 5.52 0.04
CA GLY A 41 6.64 5.54 0.26
C GLY A 41 7.05 4.60 1.37
N PRO A 42 8.36 4.25 1.41
CA PRO A 42 8.90 3.42 2.47
C PRO A 42 9.14 4.23 3.73
N PHE A 43 9.12 3.56 4.89
CA PHE A 43 9.58 4.18 6.13
C PHE A 43 11.11 4.18 6.15
N LEU A 44 11.70 5.25 6.71
CA LEU A 44 13.15 5.42 6.74
C LEU A 44 13.88 4.35 7.58
N ASP A 45 13.19 3.74 8.54
CA ASP A 45 13.75 2.69 9.38
C ASP A 45 13.67 1.29 8.77
N HIS A 46 13.21 1.19 7.51
CA HIS A 46 13.05 -0.07 6.78
C HIS A 46 12.04 -1.04 7.40
N SER A 47 11.15 -0.57 8.27
CA SER A 47 10.12 -1.41 8.91
C SER A 47 8.95 -1.74 7.98
N GLY A 48 8.85 -1.07 6.84
CA GLY A 48 7.77 -1.24 5.88
C GLY A 48 7.52 0.05 5.12
N GLY A 49 6.27 0.36 4.87
CA GLY A 49 5.92 1.54 4.12
C GLY A 49 4.47 1.97 4.33
N LEU A 50 4.10 3.05 3.67
CA LEU A 50 2.77 3.62 3.75
C LEU A 50 2.22 3.78 2.34
N VAL A 51 0.97 3.35 2.12
CA VAL A 51 0.25 3.60 0.87
C VAL A 51 -1.08 4.26 1.22
N ILE A 52 -1.33 5.43 0.65
CA ILE A 52 -2.59 6.15 0.85
C ILE A 52 -3.43 5.95 -0.39
N PHE A 53 -4.54 5.22 -0.25
CA PHE A 53 -5.47 4.97 -1.35
C PHE A 53 -6.54 6.05 -1.43
N GLU A 54 -6.88 6.42 -2.65
CA GLU A 54 -8.00 7.30 -2.94
C GLU A 54 -9.01 6.50 -3.76
N THR A 55 -9.92 5.83 -3.07
CA THR A 55 -10.91 4.93 -3.66
C THR A 55 -12.31 5.34 -3.22
N GLU A 56 -13.35 4.75 -3.83
CA GLU A 56 -14.74 5.09 -3.52
C GLU A 56 -15.18 4.63 -2.13
N ASN A 57 -14.58 3.51 -1.67
CA ASN A 57 -14.92 2.92 -0.38
C ASN A 57 -13.75 2.09 0.14
N VAL A 58 -13.88 1.61 1.38
CA VAL A 58 -12.82 0.82 2.01
C VAL A 58 -12.65 -0.54 1.34
N GLU A 59 -13.71 -1.11 0.80
CA GLU A 59 -13.68 -2.42 0.14
C GLU A 59 -12.79 -2.39 -1.11
N GLU A 60 -12.86 -1.31 -1.88
CA GLU A 60 -12.00 -1.14 -3.04
C GLU A 60 -10.54 -1.01 -2.62
N ALA A 61 -10.25 -0.24 -1.59
CA ALA A 61 -8.89 -0.09 -1.06
C ALA A 61 -8.35 -1.43 -0.56
N LYS A 62 -9.17 -2.20 0.15
CA LYS A 62 -8.80 -3.53 0.65
C LYS A 62 -8.50 -4.48 -0.50
N GLU A 63 -9.31 -4.48 -1.54
CA GLU A 63 -9.07 -5.31 -2.73
C GLU A 63 -7.72 -4.97 -3.38
N LEU A 64 -7.41 -3.68 -3.50
CA LEU A 64 -6.15 -3.24 -4.09
C LEU A 64 -4.95 -3.68 -3.26
N ILE A 65 -5.01 -3.53 -1.93
CA ILE A 65 -3.88 -3.94 -1.10
C ILE A 65 -3.75 -5.47 -1.02
N ASP A 66 -4.84 -6.21 -1.00
CA ASP A 66 -4.80 -7.67 -0.96
C ASP A 66 -4.18 -8.28 -2.22
N ASN A 67 -4.19 -7.57 -3.33
CA ASN A 67 -3.59 -8.01 -4.59
C ASN A 67 -2.18 -7.48 -4.83
N ASP A 68 -1.63 -6.72 -3.89
CA ASP A 68 -0.24 -6.27 -3.98
C ASP A 68 0.69 -7.48 -3.82
N PRO A 69 1.71 -7.63 -4.68
CA PRO A 69 2.66 -8.74 -4.59
C PRO A 69 3.26 -8.98 -3.21
N VAL A 70 3.52 -7.92 -2.42
CA VAL A 70 4.08 -8.08 -1.08
C VAL A 70 3.09 -8.72 -0.11
N ILE A 71 1.79 -8.58 -0.34
CA ILE A 71 0.76 -9.22 0.47
C ILE A 71 0.50 -10.65 -0.03
N ILE A 72 0.38 -10.83 -1.35
CA ILE A 72 0.20 -12.16 -1.95
C ILE A 72 1.34 -13.11 -1.55
N ASN A 73 2.57 -12.60 -1.54
CA ASN A 73 3.76 -13.40 -1.21
C ASN A 73 4.08 -13.43 0.30
N ASN A 74 3.26 -12.81 1.12
CA ASN A 74 3.42 -12.77 2.58
C ASN A 74 4.77 -12.17 3.02
N THR A 75 5.34 -11.26 2.24
CA THR A 75 6.58 -10.58 2.63
C THR A 75 6.30 -9.39 3.53
N ARG A 76 5.07 -8.90 3.53
CA ARG A 76 4.59 -7.85 4.43
C ARG A 76 3.18 -8.16 4.89
N SER A 77 2.82 -7.66 6.07
CA SER A 77 1.43 -7.56 6.52
C SER A 77 0.98 -6.12 6.41
N TYR A 78 -0.32 -5.87 6.59
CA TYR A 78 -0.81 -4.49 6.55
C TYR A 78 -1.90 -4.26 7.59
N GLU A 79 -2.05 -2.99 7.93
CA GLU A 79 -3.18 -2.47 8.68
C GLU A 79 -3.79 -1.38 7.82
N LEU A 80 -5.11 -1.45 7.57
CA LEU A 80 -5.82 -0.49 6.74
C LEU A 80 -6.69 0.38 7.64
N LYS A 81 -6.50 1.71 7.54
CA LYS A 81 -7.26 2.68 8.33
C LYS A 81 -8.02 3.63 7.43
N GLU A 82 -9.26 3.92 7.79
CA GLU A 82 -10.00 5.01 7.19
C GLU A 82 -9.47 6.31 7.77
N TRP A 83 -9.05 7.22 6.90
CA TRP A 83 -8.40 8.45 7.29
C TRP A 83 -9.16 9.66 6.76
N LYS A 84 -9.58 10.51 7.69
CA LYS A 84 -10.24 11.76 7.35
C LYS A 84 -9.17 12.83 7.16
N SER A 85 -8.81 13.07 5.89
CA SER A 85 -7.83 14.11 5.56
C SER A 85 -8.51 15.48 5.68
N THR A 86 -7.83 16.40 6.35
CA THR A 86 -8.40 17.73 6.65
C THR A 86 -7.67 18.89 5.96
N PHE A 87 -6.78 18.61 5.02
CA PHE A 87 -6.13 19.70 4.26
C PHE A 87 -6.74 19.93 2.90
#